data_29bde79391e48527c1f9b3b592e3567e
#
_entry.id   29bde79391e48527c1f9b3b592e3567e
#
_cell.length_a   1.000
_cell.length_b   1.000
_cell.length_c   1.000
_cell.angle_alpha   90.00
_cell.angle_beta   90.00
_cell.angle_gamma   90.00
#
_symmetry.space_group_name_H-M   'P 1'
#
loop_
_entity.id
_entity.type
_entity.pdbx_description
1 polymer ?
#
loop_
_entity_poly.entity_id
_entity_poly.type
_entity_poly.pdbx_seq_one_letter_code
_entity_poly.pdbx_strand_id
1 'polypeptide(L)'
;MFEPIDIRKYEFLPMPVREQWGALVPENSPLARKDALTPEDLAGLPLVTTGSDIAQSALSGWLGRYQSRIHVMAAGNLLYNEALMARSCGGAAFGLRLDCRYDGLRFIPLAPALETGTALAWKKEQPLPAAASAFIAFAKKYVAGVSQNKI
;
A
#
# COMPACT_ATOMS: atom_id res chain seq x y z
N MET A 1 -6.81 -7.78 2.33
CA MET A 1 -6.64 -7.11 3.65
C MET A 1 -5.16 -7.05 3.95
N PHE A 2 -4.67 -5.93 4.49
CA PHE A 2 -3.27 -5.77 4.91
C PHE A 2 -3.02 -6.42 6.27
N GLU A 3 -1.78 -6.84 6.52
CA GLU A 3 -1.33 -7.25 7.85
C GLU A 3 -1.04 -6.02 8.74
N PRO A 4 -1.26 -6.10 10.06
CA PRO A 4 -1.75 -7.24 10.81
C PRO A 4 -3.27 -7.47 10.71
N ILE A 5 -3.70 -8.72 10.81
CA ILE A 5 -5.10 -9.12 10.75
C ILE A 5 -5.59 -9.51 12.16
N ASP A 6 -6.80 -9.09 12.54
CA ASP A 6 -7.41 -9.51 13.79
C ASP A 6 -7.80 -11.01 13.74
N ILE A 7 -6.88 -11.84 14.19
CA ILE A 7 -7.03 -13.31 14.21
C ILE A 7 -8.19 -13.81 15.10
N ARG A 8 -8.74 -12.95 15.94
CA ARG A 8 -9.92 -13.30 16.78
C ARG A 8 -11.19 -13.32 15.96
N LYS A 9 -11.30 -12.45 14.95
CA LYS A 9 -12.51 -12.25 14.14
C LYS A 9 -12.42 -12.90 12.77
N TYR A 10 -11.22 -13.12 12.27
CA TYR A 10 -10.98 -13.57 10.90
C TYR A 10 -10.11 -14.82 10.85
N GLU A 11 -10.45 -15.73 9.95
CA GLU A 11 -9.48 -16.65 9.36
C GLU A 11 -8.84 -15.97 8.17
N PHE A 12 -7.61 -16.37 7.83
CA PHE A 12 -6.88 -15.74 6.73
C PHE A 12 -5.90 -16.70 6.06
N LEU A 13 -5.59 -16.38 4.83
CA LEU A 13 -4.57 -17.02 4.03
C LEU A 13 -3.58 -15.93 3.60
N PRO A 14 -2.33 -15.93 4.09
CA PRO A 14 -1.31 -14.99 3.64
C PRO A 14 -1.05 -15.14 2.14
N MET A 15 -0.93 -14.03 1.44
CA MET A 15 -0.60 -14.05 0.02
C MET A 15 0.93 -14.18 -0.16
N PRO A 16 1.40 -14.87 -1.21
CA PRO A 16 2.83 -15.16 -1.40
C PRO A 16 3.63 -13.96 -1.92
N VAL A 17 3.00 -12.81 -2.07
CA VAL A 17 3.58 -11.57 -2.59
C VAL A 17 3.55 -10.49 -1.51
N ARG A 18 4.61 -9.70 -1.43
CA ARG A 18 4.64 -8.49 -0.61
C ARG A 18 4.44 -7.28 -1.52
N GLU A 19 3.64 -6.34 -1.04
CA GLU A 19 3.33 -5.11 -1.75
C GLU A 19 4.35 -4.03 -1.38
N GLN A 20 4.88 -3.37 -2.39
CA GLN A 20 5.85 -2.28 -2.23
C GLN A 20 5.14 -0.94 -2.07
N TRP A 21 5.53 -0.19 -1.05
CA TRP A 21 5.09 1.19 -0.86
C TRP A 21 5.97 2.17 -1.62
N GLY A 22 5.34 3.26 -2.03
CA GLY A 22 5.99 4.37 -2.72
C GLY A 22 5.14 5.61 -2.68
N ALA A 23 5.51 6.57 -3.50
CA ALA A 23 4.69 7.75 -3.73
C ALA A 23 4.53 8.03 -5.23
N LEU A 24 3.34 8.45 -5.60
CA LEU A 24 3.03 9.02 -6.91
C LEU A 24 3.35 10.52 -6.85
N VAL A 25 4.23 10.95 -7.69
CA VAL A 25 4.67 12.36 -7.79
C VAL A 25 4.45 12.87 -9.21
N PRO A 26 4.15 14.18 -9.41
CA PRO A 26 4.06 14.76 -10.74
C PRO A 26 5.33 14.51 -11.57
N GLU A 27 5.18 14.12 -12.84
CA GLU A 27 6.32 13.83 -13.73
C GLU A 27 7.27 15.02 -13.92
N ASN A 28 6.75 16.23 -13.80
CA ASN A 28 7.53 17.47 -13.86
C ASN A 28 8.22 17.83 -12.53
N SER A 29 7.94 17.09 -11.45
CA SER A 29 8.59 17.26 -10.15
C SER A 29 10.07 16.82 -10.21
N PRO A 30 10.99 17.50 -9.50
CA PRO A 30 12.35 17.01 -9.34
C PRO A 30 12.41 15.59 -8.73
N LEU A 31 11.45 15.23 -7.90
CA LEU A 31 11.35 13.91 -7.28
C LEU A 31 11.10 12.80 -8.31
N ALA A 32 10.46 13.10 -9.43
CA ALA A 32 10.22 12.12 -10.49
C ALA A 32 11.51 11.59 -11.14
N ARG A 33 12.65 12.27 -10.94
CA ARG A 33 13.96 11.84 -11.46
C ARG A 33 14.71 10.91 -10.51
N LYS A 34 14.21 10.70 -9.30
CA LYS A 34 14.83 9.84 -8.31
C LYS A 34 14.46 8.38 -8.54
N ASP A 35 15.37 7.49 -8.19
CA ASP A 35 15.12 6.04 -8.22
C ASP A 35 14.36 5.57 -6.97
N ALA A 36 14.48 6.30 -5.86
CA ALA A 36 13.75 6.07 -4.62
C ALA A 36 13.62 7.37 -3.81
N LEU A 37 12.58 7.44 -2.97
CA LEU A 37 12.32 8.57 -2.07
C LEU A 37 12.71 8.23 -0.64
N THR A 38 13.40 9.14 0.00
CA THR A 38 13.70 9.08 1.43
C THR A 38 12.65 9.87 2.24
N PRO A 39 12.55 9.67 3.57
CA PRO A 39 11.70 10.50 4.41
C PRO A 39 11.97 12.00 4.29
N GLU A 40 13.22 12.37 4.07
CA GLU A 40 13.63 13.76 3.88
C GLU A 40 13.06 14.37 2.60
N ASP A 41 12.95 13.60 1.53
CA ASP A 41 12.42 14.06 0.25
C ASP A 41 10.94 14.44 0.32
N LEU A 42 10.19 13.83 1.24
CA LEU A 42 8.77 14.11 1.46
C LEU A 42 8.55 15.25 2.47
N ALA A 43 9.59 15.63 3.21
CA ALA A 43 9.48 16.69 4.21
C ALA A 43 9.21 18.04 3.55
N GLY A 44 8.14 18.72 4.00
CA GLY A 44 7.75 20.04 3.48
C GLY A 44 6.88 20.00 2.22
N LEU A 45 6.60 18.81 1.68
CA LEU A 45 5.67 18.67 0.56
C LEU A 45 4.24 18.39 1.04
N PRO A 46 3.21 18.85 0.28
CA PRO A 46 1.86 18.40 0.52
C PRO A 46 1.76 16.88 0.29
N LEU A 47 1.39 16.14 1.33
CA LEU A 47 1.23 14.68 1.23
C LEU A 47 -0.25 14.33 1.24
N VAL A 48 -0.67 13.55 0.26
CA VAL A 48 -1.98 12.90 0.24
C VAL A 48 -1.76 11.43 0.62
N THR A 49 -2.50 10.94 1.59
CA THR A 49 -2.32 9.58 2.13
C THR A 49 -3.65 8.83 2.19
N THR A 50 -3.58 7.54 2.44
CA THR A 50 -4.78 6.74 2.67
C THR A 50 -5.34 6.94 4.08
N GLY A 51 -6.67 6.84 4.22
CA GLY A 51 -7.37 6.86 5.50
C GLY A 51 -7.23 5.58 6.34
N SER A 52 -6.49 4.57 5.86
CA SER A 52 -6.27 3.32 6.59
C SER A 52 -5.30 3.52 7.76
N ASP A 53 -5.73 3.19 8.99
CA ASP A 53 -4.89 3.28 10.19
C ASP A 53 -3.61 2.44 10.08
N ILE A 54 -3.69 1.28 9.45
CA ILE A 54 -2.54 0.39 9.24
C ILE A 54 -1.52 1.06 8.32
N ALA A 55 -1.98 1.65 7.22
CA ALA A 55 -1.10 2.33 6.28
C ALA A 55 -0.51 3.60 6.89
N GLN A 56 -1.29 4.35 7.67
CA GLN A 56 -0.79 5.53 8.39
C GLN A 56 0.25 5.15 9.44
N SER A 57 0.05 4.07 10.17
CA SER A 57 1.02 3.55 11.14
C SER A 57 2.32 3.14 10.47
N ALA A 58 2.25 2.42 9.33
CA ALA A 58 3.41 2.03 8.55
C ALA A 58 4.18 3.25 8.03
N LEU A 59 3.46 4.25 7.49
CA LEU A 59 4.05 5.51 7.02
C LEU A 59 4.71 6.28 8.17
N SER A 60 4.03 6.41 9.30
CA SER A 60 4.58 7.09 10.48
C SER A 60 5.87 6.44 10.98
N GLY A 61 5.88 5.11 11.04
CA GLY A 61 7.08 4.35 11.42
C GLY A 61 8.22 4.56 10.43
N TRP A 62 7.94 4.57 9.13
CA TRP A 62 8.94 4.80 8.09
C TRP A 62 9.48 6.24 8.09
N LEU A 63 8.62 7.24 8.32
CA LEU A 63 9.02 8.65 8.40
C LEU A 63 9.91 8.95 9.61
N GLY A 64 9.73 8.24 10.73
CA GLY A 64 10.54 8.41 11.93
C GLY A 64 10.63 9.87 12.38
N ARG A 65 11.84 10.39 12.53
CA ARG A 65 12.09 11.78 12.96
C ARG A 65 11.54 12.86 12.01
N TYR A 66 11.26 12.52 10.77
CA TYR A 66 10.73 13.48 9.79
C TYR A 66 9.20 13.62 9.86
N GLN A 67 8.52 12.82 10.66
CA GLN A 67 7.06 12.85 10.77
C GLN A 67 6.52 14.23 11.12
N SER A 68 7.18 14.97 12.02
CA SER A 68 6.79 16.34 12.40
C SER A 68 6.92 17.38 11.28
N ARG A 69 7.63 17.05 10.22
CA ARG A 69 7.84 17.92 9.05
C ARG A 69 6.93 17.55 7.87
N ILE A 70 6.13 16.51 8.02
CA ILE A 70 5.19 16.06 6.99
C ILE A 70 3.90 16.85 7.10
N HIS A 71 3.46 17.41 5.99
CA HIS A 71 2.20 18.10 5.87
C HIS A 71 1.18 17.21 5.15
N VAL A 72 0.39 16.46 5.92
CA VAL A 72 -0.72 15.67 5.35
C VAL A 72 -1.84 16.64 5.00
N MET A 73 -2.08 16.84 3.71
CA MET A 73 -3.09 17.74 3.18
C MET A 73 -4.46 17.05 3.10
N ALA A 74 -4.48 15.77 2.79
CA ALA A 74 -5.70 15.00 2.67
C ALA A 74 -5.44 13.51 2.90
N ALA A 75 -6.49 12.80 3.30
CA ALA A 75 -6.53 11.35 3.38
C ALA A 75 -7.74 10.83 2.59
N GLY A 76 -7.53 9.81 1.78
CA GLY A 76 -8.55 9.20 0.94
C GLY A 76 -8.66 7.70 1.15
N ASN A 77 -9.50 7.06 0.36
CA ASN A 77 -9.68 5.61 0.34
C ASN A 77 -9.52 5.00 -1.06
N LEU A 78 -9.21 5.85 -2.05
CA LEU A 78 -8.99 5.45 -3.45
C LEU A 78 -7.71 6.13 -3.96
N LEU A 79 -6.68 5.32 -4.20
CA LEU A 79 -5.38 5.81 -4.66
C LEU A 79 -5.47 6.67 -5.94
N TYR A 80 -6.44 6.39 -6.81
CA TYR A 80 -6.67 7.20 -8.01
C TYR A 80 -7.04 8.65 -7.66
N ASN A 81 -7.96 8.85 -6.72
CA ASN A 81 -8.38 10.20 -6.29
C ASN A 81 -7.22 10.91 -5.57
N GLU A 82 -6.50 10.18 -4.73
CA GLU A 82 -5.32 10.68 -4.02
C GLU A 82 -4.24 11.13 -5.01
N ALA A 83 -4.01 10.35 -6.06
CA ALA A 83 -3.09 10.67 -7.15
C ALA A 83 -3.48 11.96 -7.90
N LEU A 84 -4.76 12.12 -8.23
CA LEU A 84 -5.26 13.36 -8.87
C LEU A 84 -5.07 14.58 -7.97
N MET A 85 -5.32 14.44 -6.66
CA MET A 85 -5.09 15.52 -5.70
C MET A 85 -3.61 15.89 -5.62
N ALA A 86 -2.72 14.90 -5.49
CA ALA A 86 -1.27 15.12 -5.46
C ALA A 86 -0.78 15.84 -6.72
N ARG A 87 -1.30 15.45 -7.90
CA ARG A 87 -1.00 16.14 -9.17
C ARG A 87 -1.43 17.61 -9.15
N SER A 88 -2.62 17.88 -8.61
CA SER A 88 -3.19 19.24 -8.60
C SER A 88 -2.48 20.17 -7.64
N CYS A 89 -1.96 19.66 -6.50
CA CYS A 89 -1.28 20.47 -5.50
C CYS A 89 0.26 20.46 -5.62
N GLY A 90 0.81 19.75 -6.61
CA GLY A 90 2.25 19.60 -6.75
C GLY A 90 2.91 18.78 -5.65
N GLY A 91 2.13 17.99 -4.93
CA GLY A 91 2.56 17.15 -3.80
C GLY A 91 2.85 15.71 -4.19
N ALA A 92 2.73 14.81 -3.20
CA ALA A 92 2.93 13.38 -3.38
C ALA A 92 1.75 12.58 -2.83
N ALA A 93 1.30 11.53 -3.52
CA ALA A 93 0.33 10.57 -3.00
C ALA A 93 1.04 9.30 -2.55
N PHE A 94 0.95 9.00 -1.26
CA PHE A 94 1.53 7.80 -0.67
C PHE A 94 0.64 6.60 -0.92
N GLY A 95 1.19 5.53 -1.50
CA GLY A 95 0.41 4.35 -1.83
C GLY A 95 1.24 3.14 -2.24
N LEU A 96 0.54 2.09 -2.61
CA LEU A 96 1.16 0.85 -3.09
C LEU A 96 1.52 0.95 -4.57
N ARG A 97 2.53 0.19 -4.97
CA ARG A 97 2.84 -0.04 -6.36
C ARG A 97 1.76 -0.92 -6.99
N LEU A 98 0.92 -0.30 -7.81
CA LEU A 98 -0.07 -1.00 -8.60
C LEU A 98 0.37 -1.08 -10.06
N ASP A 99 -0.04 -2.14 -10.75
CA ASP A 99 0.22 -2.31 -12.18
C ASP A 99 -0.80 -1.48 -13.01
N CYS A 100 -0.78 -0.17 -12.79
CA CYS A 100 -1.60 0.80 -13.50
C CYS A 100 -0.82 2.09 -13.73
N ARG A 101 -1.25 2.85 -14.74
CA ARG A 101 -0.69 4.16 -15.05
C ARG A 101 -1.59 5.26 -14.53
N TYR A 102 -0.96 6.30 -14.02
CA TYR A 102 -1.61 7.54 -13.63
C TYR A 102 -1.04 8.67 -14.50
N ASP A 103 -1.85 9.22 -15.38
CA ASP A 103 -1.42 10.24 -16.35
C ASP A 103 -0.78 11.44 -15.65
N GLY A 104 0.45 11.78 -16.08
CA GLY A 104 1.23 12.88 -15.55
C GLY A 104 1.84 12.62 -14.16
N LEU A 105 1.80 11.37 -13.68
CA LEU A 105 2.40 10.95 -12.41
C LEU A 105 3.35 9.77 -12.59
N ARG A 106 4.42 9.77 -11.82
CA ARG A 106 5.37 8.68 -11.73
C ARG A 106 5.36 8.07 -10.33
N PHE A 107 5.32 6.75 -10.26
CA PHE A 107 5.51 6.02 -9.01
C PHE A 107 7.01 5.92 -8.70
N ILE A 108 7.40 6.33 -7.50
CA ILE A 108 8.77 6.24 -7.00
C ILE A 108 8.74 5.41 -5.70
N PRO A 109 9.50 4.31 -5.61
CA PRO A 109 9.56 3.50 -4.40
C PRO A 109 10.21 4.24 -3.24
N LEU A 110 10.00 3.75 -2.02
CA LEU A 110 10.60 4.31 -0.81
C LEU A 110 11.99 3.71 -0.53
N ALA A 111 12.87 4.53 0.07
CA ALA A 111 14.15 4.09 0.62
C ALA A 111 14.33 4.66 2.06
N PRO A 112 14.54 3.80 3.09
CA PRO A 112 14.58 2.34 2.99
C PRO A 112 13.25 1.75 2.49
N ALA A 113 13.32 0.60 1.84
CA ALA A 113 12.12 -0.04 1.28
C ALA A 113 11.08 -0.32 2.37
N LEU A 114 9.84 0.05 2.09
CA LEU A 114 8.70 -0.26 2.93
C LEU A 114 7.81 -1.26 2.18
N GLU A 115 7.58 -2.41 2.78
CA GLU A 115 6.76 -3.46 2.21
C GLU A 115 5.73 -3.94 3.21
N THR A 116 4.57 -4.38 2.71
CA THR A 116 3.52 -4.96 3.52
C THR A 116 3.05 -6.28 2.95
N GLY A 117 2.67 -7.21 3.82
CA GLY A 117 1.99 -8.43 3.42
C GLY A 117 0.51 -8.14 3.17
N THR A 118 -0.10 -8.97 2.34
CA THR A 118 -1.54 -9.01 2.13
C THR A 118 -2.07 -10.40 2.43
N ALA A 119 -3.35 -10.49 2.76
CA ALA A 119 -4.00 -11.76 3.00
C ALA A 119 -5.42 -11.77 2.50
N LEU A 120 -5.86 -12.92 2.03
CA LEU A 120 -7.26 -13.24 1.86
C LEU A 120 -7.85 -13.54 3.24
N ALA A 121 -8.85 -12.78 3.69
CA ALA A 121 -9.44 -12.94 5.00
C ALA A 121 -10.96 -13.14 4.89
N TRP A 122 -11.51 -13.98 5.76
CA TRP A 122 -12.95 -14.19 5.89
C TRP A 122 -13.36 -14.32 7.36
N LYS A 123 -14.58 -13.95 7.67
CA LYS A 123 -15.07 -14.00 9.04
C LYS A 123 -15.12 -15.43 9.57
N LYS A 124 -14.67 -15.60 10.80
CA LYS A 124 -14.91 -16.83 11.56
C LYS A 124 -16.40 -17.01 11.84
N GLU A 125 -16.80 -18.25 12.05
CA GLU A 125 -18.16 -18.61 12.53
C GLU A 125 -19.31 -18.09 11.64
N GLN A 126 -19.01 -17.68 10.40
CA GLN A 126 -20.02 -17.28 9.45
C GLN A 126 -20.14 -18.34 8.36
N PRO A 127 -21.36 -18.86 8.09
CA PRO A 127 -21.57 -19.77 6.98
C PRO A 127 -21.19 -19.09 5.67
N LEU A 128 -20.33 -19.75 4.90
CA LEU A 128 -19.91 -19.23 3.60
C LEU A 128 -20.77 -19.84 2.49
N PRO A 129 -21.17 -19.05 1.48
CA PRO A 129 -21.75 -19.60 0.27
C PRO A 129 -20.83 -20.64 -0.39
N ALA A 130 -21.41 -21.63 -1.08
CA ALA A 130 -20.65 -22.70 -1.71
C ALA A 130 -19.53 -22.19 -2.64
N ALA A 131 -19.81 -21.12 -3.40
CA ALA A 131 -18.83 -20.50 -4.28
C ALA A 131 -17.64 -19.91 -3.51
N ALA A 132 -17.89 -19.23 -2.37
CA ALA A 132 -16.83 -18.68 -1.53
C ALA A 132 -15.97 -19.78 -0.90
N SER A 133 -16.61 -20.87 -0.42
CA SER A 133 -15.91 -22.03 0.12
C SER A 133 -15.02 -22.71 -0.94
N ALA A 134 -15.53 -22.88 -2.16
CA ALA A 134 -14.77 -23.43 -3.28
C ALA A 134 -13.59 -22.53 -3.66
N PHE A 135 -13.79 -21.20 -3.71
CA PHE A 135 -12.73 -20.23 -3.97
C PHE A 135 -11.62 -20.28 -2.92
N ILE A 136 -11.98 -20.32 -1.63
CA ILE A 136 -10.98 -20.41 -0.53
C ILE A 136 -10.19 -21.72 -0.64
N ALA A 137 -10.87 -22.85 -0.92
CA ALA A 137 -10.20 -24.12 -1.10
C ALA A 137 -9.21 -24.10 -2.28
N PHE A 138 -9.61 -23.50 -3.39
CA PHE A 138 -8.74 -23.27 -4.54
C PHE A 138 -7.54 -22.37 -4.18
N ALA A 139 -7.78 -21.22 -3.53
CA ALA A 139 -6.75 -20.29 -3.14
C ALA A 139 -5.69 -20.91 -2.21
N LYS A 140 -6.14 -21.73 -1.24
CA LYS A 140 -5.21 -22.46 -0.35
C LYS A 140 -4.29 -23.39 -1.14
N LYS A 141 -4.82 -24.13 -2.12
CA LYS A 141 -4.03 -25.03 -2.98
C LYS A 141 -3.04 -24.23 -3.85
N TYR A 142 -3.51 -23.14 -4.44
CA TYR A 142 -2.70 -22.28 -5.29
C TYR A 142 -1.51 -21.69 -4.51
N VAL A 143 -1.75 -21.09 -3.34
CA VAL A 143 -0.70 -20.51 -2.51
C VAL A 143 0.32 -21.54 -2.05
N ALA A 144 -0.13 -22.76 -1.66
CA ALA A 144 0.76 -23.85 -1.30
C ALA A 144 1.67 -24.25 -2.48
N GLY A 145 1.14 -24.30 -3.70
CA GLY A 145 1.92 -24.62 -4.92
C GLY A 145 2.96 -23.55 -5.26
N VAL A 146 2.61 -22.26 -5.11
CA VAL A 146 3.55 -21.14 -5.38
C VAL A 146 4.67 -21.12 -4.35
N SER A 147 4.38 -21.44 -3.09
CA SER A 147 5.41 -21.48 -2.03
C SER A 147 6.43 -22.59 -2.22
N GLN A 148 6.07 -23.70 -2.85
CA GLN A 148 6.98 -24.82 -3.16
C GLN A 148 7.91 -24.53 -4.35
N ASN A 149 7.54 -23.63 -5.26
CA ASN A 149 8.33 -23.28 -6.44
C ASN A 149 9.35 -22.14 -6.22
N LYS A 150 9.48 -21.63 -5.00
CA LYS A 150 10.43 -20.55 -4.63
C LYS A 150 11.69 -21.05 -3.90
N ILE A 151 12.01 -22.36 -4.00
CA ILE A 151 13.25 -22.95 -3.48
C ILE A 151 14.25 -23.15 -4.61
#